data_6ee6bbbb05207163ccd5f1fd31318ceb
#
_entry.id   6ee6bbbb05207163ccd5f1fd31318ceb
#
_cell.length_a   1.000
_cell.length_b   1.000
_cell.length_c   1.000
_cell.angle_alpha   90.00
_cell.angle_beta   90.00
_cell.angle_gamma   90.00
#
_symmetry.space_group_name_H-M   'P 1'
#
loop_
_entity.id
_entity.type
_entity.pdbx_description
1 polymer ?
#
loop_
_entity_poly.entity_id
_entity_poly.type
_entity_poly.pdbx_seq_one_letter_code
_entity_poly.pdbx_strand_id
1 'polypeptide(L)'
;MEQRKVSVAAHYKLPWFLTSFARVLDFVSKGLATRFLWRIFCGPIKFKVPSREAEFYNKTEQEMIDAESVSKKIMLYQIPNDGRRILFVHGWNGRSSQFYRIIELLSDNGFDITAVDLPGHGRSIRSNTNLPEITDLVSELTKSRGPYDGIVCHSFGGVAALNSVRHGASCEKLVLISPGVYEIKPMFKTFVGLFGLDEE
;
A
#
# COMPACT_ATOMS: atom_id res chain seq x y z
N MET A 1 -19.99 -25.19 -10.87
CA MET A 1 -18.74 -24.55 -11.36
C MET A 1 -17.70 -24.67 -10.25
N GLU A 2 -16.77 -25.58 -10.42
CA GLU A 2 -15.71 -25.87 -9.46
C GLU A 2 -14.68 -24.74 -9.50
N GLN A 3 -14.58 -23.96 -8.42
CA GLN A 3 -13.56 -22.92 -8.31
C GLN A 3 -12.19 -23.60 -8.26
N ARG A 4 -11.42 -23.47 -9.32
CA ARG A 4 -10.00 -23.82 -9.34
C ARG A 4 -9.30 -23.07 -8.21
N LYS A 5 -8.95 -23.75 -7.12
CA LYS A 5 -8.04 -23.26 -6.10
C LYS A 5 -6.68 -23.03 -6.75
N VAL A 6 -6.42 -21.80 -7.20
CA VAL A 6 -5.08 -21.41 -7.64
C VAL A 6 -4.22 -21.37 -6.38
N SER A 7 -3.36 -22.37 -6.21
CA SER A 7 -2.38 -22.41 -5.14
C SER A 7 -1.34 -21.31 -5.37
N VAL A 8 -1.47 -20.20 -4.69
CA VAL A 8 -0.52 -19.06 -4.71
C VAL A 8 0.87 -19.52 -4.22
N ALA A 9 0.93 -20.56 -3.40
CA ALA A 9 2.17 -21.12 -2.84
C ALA A 9 3.15 -21.67 -3.90
N ALA A 10 2.70 -22.04 -5.10
CA ALA A 10 3.55 -22.66 -6.11
C ALA A 10 4.56 -21.71 -6.78
N HIS A 11 4.44 -20.39 -6.62
CA HIS A 11 5.24 -19.40 -7.36
C HIS A 11 6.23 -18.59 -6.51
N TYR A 12 6.17 -18.67 -5.18
CA TYR A 12 7.07 -17.91 -4.29
C TYR A 12 7.99 -18.86 -3.52
N LYS A 13 9.22 -19.04 -4.02
CA LYS A 13 10.26 -19.71 -3.25
C LYS A 13 10.92 -18.72 -2.31
N LEU A 14 10.62 -18.84 -1.03
CA LEU A 14 11.33 -18.08 -0.01
C LEU A 14 12.78 -18.58 0.15
N PRO A 15 13.73 -17.72 0.48
CA PRO A 15 15.09 -18.13 0.83
C PRO A 15 15.07 -19.17 1.95
N TRP A 16 15.80 -20.27 1.78
CA TRP A 16 15.83 -21.40 2.71
C TRP A 16 16.19 -20.98 4.15
N PHE A 17 17.08 -20.01 4.31
CA PHE A 17 17.49 -19.52 5.63
C PHE A 17 16.34 -18.84 6.40
N LEU A 18 15.42 -18.15 5.70
CA LEU A 18 14.24 -17.56 6.33
C LEU A 18 13.26 -18.63 6.83
N THR A 19 13.04 -19.65 6.01
CA THR A 19 12.14 -20.76 6.38
C THR A 19 12.73 -21.59 7.52
N SER A 20 14.05 -21.86 7.49
CA SER A 20 14.72 -22.58 8.57
C SER A 20 14.71 -21.78 9.88
N PHE A 21 14.96 -20.47 9.81
CA PHE A 21 14.94 -19.61 10.99
C PHE A 21 13.53 -19.52 11.61
N ALA A 22 12.49 -19.40 10.76
CA ALA A 22 11.10 -19.40 11.23
C ALA A 22 10.77 -20.71 11.97
N ARG A 23 11.19 -21.87 11.44
CA ARG A 23 10.98 -23.19 12.08
C ARG A 23 11.71 -23.32 13.41
N VAL A 24 12.96 -22.81 13.51
CA VAL A 24 13.68 -22.79 14.79
C VAL A 24 12.95 -21.92 15.80
N LEU A 25 12.48 -20.73 15.39
CA LEU A 25 11.69 -19.87 16.28
C LEU A 25 10.39 -20.56 16.72
N ASP A 26 9.72 -21.25 15.81
CA ASP A 26 8.47 -21.95 16.10
C ASP A 26 8.68 -23.08 17.11
N PHE A 27 9.78 -23.85 16.97
CA PHE A 27 10.17 -24.87 17.96
C PHE A 27 10.47 -24.29 19.34
N VAL A 28 11.14 -23.12 19.41
CA VAL A 28 11.48 -22.45 20.68
C VAL A 28 10.27 -21.76 21.31
N SER A 29 9.49 -21.04 20.50
CA SER A 29 8.32 -20.30 20.96
C SER A 29 7.42 -19.89 19.81
N LYS A 30 6.18 -20.33 19.82
CA LYS A 30 5.14 -19.92 18.88
C LYS A 30 4.98 -18.38 18.83
N GLY A 31 5.06 -17.71 19.99
CA GLY A 31 4.97 -16.25 20.09
C GLY A 31 6.12 -15.53 19.35
N LEU A 32 7.35 -16.05 19.42
CA LEU A 32 8.49 -15.49 18.70
C LEU A 32 8.36 -15.71 17.20
N ALA A 33 7.95 -16.90 16.78
CA ALA A 33 7.68 -17.20 15.36
C ALA A 33 6.59 -16.28 14.80
N THR A 34 5.47 -16.13 15.51
CA THR A 34 4.36 -15.24 15.08
C THR A 34 4.83 -13.78 14.94
N ARG A 35 5.60 -13.26 15.91
CA ARG A 35 6.15 -11.89 15.82
C ARG A 35 7.09 -11.71 14.64
N PHE A 36 7.94 -12.69 14.37
CA PHE A 36 8.85 -12.69 13.24
C PHE A 36 8.09 -12.70 11.91
N LEU A 37 7.15 -13.64 11.76
CA LEU A 37 6.34 -13.78 10.55
C LEU A 37 5.46 -12.55 10.31
N TRP A 38 4.83 -12.02 11.35
CA TRP A 38 4.05 -10.80 11.27
C TRP A 38 4.88 -9.61 10.81
N ARG A 39 6.11 -9.49 11.31
CA ARG A 39 7.04 -8.43 10.88
C ARG A 39 7.39 -8.53 9.40
N ILE A 40 7.56 -9.74 8.88
CA ILE A 40 7.81 -9.95 7.44
C ILE A 40 6.53 -9.67 6.64
N PHE A 41 5.39 -10.16 7.09
CA PHE A 41 4.10 -9.96 6.45
C PHE A 41 3.74 -8.47 6.30
N CYS A 42 4.01 -7.67 7.31
CA CYS A 42 3.79 -6.23 7.32
C CYS A 42 4.93 -5.42 6.68
N GLY A 43 5.94 -6.07 6.11
CA GLY A 43 7.08 -5.43 5.46
C GLY A 43 6.92 -5.30 3.95
N PRO A 44 6.63 -4.11 3.40
CA PRO A 44 6.50 -3.94 1.97
C PRO A 44 7.82 -4.23 1.23
N ILE A 45 7.70 -4.86 0.06
CA ILE A 45 8.83 -5.10 -0.84
C ILE A 45 8.90 -3.97 -1.86
N LYS A 46 10.05 -3.29 -1.93
CA LYS A 46 10.29 -2.25 -2.94
C LYS A 46 10.87 -2.87 -4.20
N PHE A 47 10.14 -2.76 -5.31
CA PHE A 47 10.59 -3.21 -6.62
C PHE A 47 11.25 -2.08 -7.40
N LYS A 48 12.17 -2.45 -8.31
CA LYS A 48 12.79 -1.51 -9.24
C LYS A 48 11.70 -0.80 -10.08
N VAL A 49 11.86 0.51 -10.23
CA VAL A 49 10.95 1.32 -11.04
C VAL A 49 11.23 1.03 -12.54
N PRO A 50 10.22 0.63 -13.32
CA PRO A 50 10.38 0.48 -14.77
C PRO A 50 10.63 1.81 -15.46
N SER A 51 11.35 1.79 -16.59
CA SER A 51 11.68 3.01 -17.33
C SER A 51 10.45 3.81 -17.79
N ARG A 52 9.34 3.12 -18.09
CA ARG A 52 8.06 3.75 -18.47
C ARG A 52 7.45 4.64 -17.38
N GLU A 53 7.86 4.47 -16.13
CA GLU A 53 7.37 5.26 -15.00
C GLU A 53 8.34 6.41 -14.62
N ALA A 54 9.52 6.49 -15.28
CA ALA A 54 10.55 7.45 -14.92
C ALA A 54 10.12 8.91 -15.09
N GLU A 55 9.34 9.17 -16.15
CA GLU A 55 8.85 10.51 -16.47
C GLU A 55 7.93 11.09 -15.40
N PHE A 56 7.16 10.25 -14.70
CA PHE A 56 6.36 10.67 -13.55
C PHE A 56 7.16 11.46 -12.53
N TYR A 57 8.38 10.99 -12.20
CA TYR A 57 9.22 11.67 -11.21
C TYR A 57 9.80 12.99 -11.70
N ASN A 58 9.92 13.18 -13.01
CA ASN A 58 10.42 14.43 -13.61
C ASN A 58 9.29 15.48 -13.71
N LYS A 59 8.04 15.04 -13.84
CA LYS A 59 6.86 15.90 -13.98
C LYS A 59 6.23 16.31 -12.65
N THR A 60 6.62 15.68 -11.53
CA THR A 60 6.01 15.93 -10.21
C THR A 60 6.92 16.71 -9.30
N GLU A 61 6.34 17.65 -8.55
CA GLU A 61 6.95 18.17 -7.34
C GLU A 61 6.97 17.08 -6.27
N GLN A 62 8.08 16.94 -5.54
CA GLN A 62 8.30 15.86 -4.59
C GLN A 62 8.55 16.43 -3.20
N GLU A 63 7.72 16.04 -2.24
CA GLU A 63 7.82 16.48 -0.86
C GLU A 63 7.89 15.29 0.09
N MET A 64 8.90 15.26 0.97
CA MET A 64 8.95 14.31 2.08
C MET A 64 8.30 14.95 3.30
N ILE A 65 7.14 14.43 3.71
CA ILE A 65 6.41 14.94 4.87
C ILE A 65 6.58 14.03 6.09
N ASP A 66 6.46 14.61 7.27
CA ASP A 66 6.28 13.89 8.52
C ASP A 66 4.78 13.68 8.74
N ALA A 67 4.29 12.45 8.52
CA ALA A 67 2.90 12.08 8.75
C ALA A 67 2.70 11.75 10.24
N GLU A 68 1.98 12.61 10.94
CA GLU A 68 1.82 12.54 12.40
C GLU A 68 1.02 11.32 12.83
N SER A 69 -0.06 11.00 12.11
CA SER A 69 -0.95 9.86 12.41
C SER A 69 -0.23 8.52 12.48
N VAL A 70 0.87 8.38 11.73
CA VAL A 70 1.64 7.14 11.63
C VAL A 70 3.07 7.28 12.13
N SER A 71 3.50 8.49 12.53
CA SER A 71 4.86 8.84 12.97
C SER A 71 5.93 8.37 11.96
N LYS A 72 5.70 8.63 10.68
CA LYS A 72 6.57 8.17 9.58
C LYS A 72 6.77 9.25 8.52
N LYS A 73 7.92 9.18 7.85
CA LYS A 73 8.23 10.05 6.71
C LYS A 73 7.68 9.44 5.42
N ILE A 74 6.82 10.21 4.75
CA ILE A 74 6.02 9.80 3.59
C ILE A 74 6.36 10.69 2.41
N MET A 75 6.53 10.10 1.23
CA MET A 75 6.76 10.82 -0.01
C MET A 75 5.44 11.18 -0.68
N LEU A 76 5.23 12.46 -0.93
CA LEU A 76 4.15 12.99 -1.76
C LEU A 76 4.69 13.45 -3.12
N TYR A 77 3.84 13.36 -4.11
CA TYR A 77 4.05 13.84 -5.47
C TYR A 77 2.89 14.74 -5.85
N GLN A 78 3.19 15.93 -6.37
CA GLN A 78 2.18 16.92 -6.72
C GLN A 78 2.36 17.39 -8.15
N ILE A 79 1.26 17.64 -8.85
CA ILE A 79 1.20 18.41 -10.09
C ILE A 79 0.11 19.45 -9.86
N PRO A 80 0.51 20.66 -9.42
CA PRO A 80 -0.45 21.72 -9.10
C PRO A 80 -1.19 22.19 -10.35
N ASN A 81 -2.50 22.36 -10.24
CA ASN A 81 -3.38 22.96 -11.21
C ASN A 81 -4.53 23.68 -10.49
N ASP A 82 -5.30 24.52 -11.22
CA ASP A 82 -6.42 25.27 -10.65
C ASP A 82 -7.75 24.50 -10.58
N GLY A 83 -7.76 23.25 -11.06
CA GLY A 83 -8.96 22.42 -11.15
C GLY A 83 -9.22 21.57 -9.91
N ARG A 84 -10.07 20.57 -10.09
CA ARG A 84 -10.45 19.64 -9.03
C ARG A 84 -9.25 18.85 -8.51
N ARG A 85 -9.23 18.64 -7.20
CA ARG A 85 -8.12 18.02 -6.47
C ARG A 85 -8.33 16.52 -6.33
N ILE A 86 -7.37 15.75 -6.80
CA ILE A 86 -7.43 14.29 -6.79
C ILE A 86 -6.25 13.71 -6.00
N LEU A 87 -6.57 12.84 -5.03
CA LEU A 87 -5.59 12.04 -4.29
C LEU A 87 -5.46 10.64 -4.89
N PHE A 88 -4.24 10.19 -5.15
CA PHE A 88 -3.94 8.83 -5.62
C PHE A 88 -3.34 7.99 -4.50
N VAL A 89 -3.91 6.78 -4.27
CA VAL A 89 -3.49 5.84 -3.23
C VAL A 89 -3.25 4.46 -3.85
N HIS A 90 -1.99 4.03 -3.90
CA HIS A 90 -1.61 2.74 -4.50
C HIS A 90 -1.86 1.53 -3.60
N GLY A 91 -1.72 0.31 -4.13
CA GLY A 91 -1.87 -0.95 -3.41
C GLY A 91 -0.60 -1.45 -2.72
N TRP A 92 -0.70 -2.58 -2.03
CA TRP A 92 0.44 -3.24 -1.37
C TRP A 92 1.57 -3.54 -2.36
N ASN A 93 2.81 -3.33 -1.95
CA ASN A 93 4.01 -3.41 -2.79
C ASN A 93 4.01 -2.49 -4.02
N GLY A 94 3.07 -1.54 -4.08
CA GLY A 94 2.96 -0.56 -5.14
C GLY A 94 3.77 0.71 -4.91
N ARG A 95 3.46 1.74 -5.71
CA ARG A 95 4.01 3.09 -5.63
C ARG A 95 3.19 4.06 -6.47
N SER A 96 3.29 5.34 -6.21
CA SER A 96 2.55 6.40 -6.90
C SER A 96 2.75 6.41 -8.41
N SER A 97 3.98 6.17 -8.88
CA SER A 97 4.31 6.18 -10.31
C SER A 97 3.58 5.13 -11.14
N GLN A 98 2.94 4.12 -10.52
CA GLN A 98 2.11 3.15 -11.25
C GLN A 98 0.87 3.80 -11.89
N PHE A 99 0.42 4.93 -11.37
CA PHE A 99 -0.69 5.70 -11.92
C PHE A 99 -0.28 6.69 -13.03
N TYR A 100 0.98 6.69 -13.47
CA TYR A 100 1.55 7.71 -14.34
C TYR A 100 0.66 8.11 -15.52
N ARG A 101 0.02 7.14 -16.20
CA ARG A 101 -0.86 7.42 -17.35
C ARG A 101 -2.16 8.12 -16.96
N ILE A 102 -2.77 7.72 -15.84
CA ILE A 102 -4.01 8.33 -15.36
C ILE A 102 -3.70 9.72 -14.81
N ILE A 103 -2.59 9.86 -14.10
CA ILE A 103 -2.12 11.15 -13.57
C ILE A 103 -1.83 12.12 -14.70
N GLU A 104 -1.09 11.71 -15.72
CA GLU A 104 -0.81 12.52 -16.92
C GLU A 104 -2.11 12.98 -17.59
N LEU A 105 -3.02 12.05 -17.87
CA LEU A 105 -4.30 12.38 -18.50
C LEU A 105 -5.10 13.41 -17.67
N LEU A 106 -5.20 13.23 -16.36
CA LEU A 106 -5.97 14.15 -15.52
C LEU A 106 -5.27 15.50 -15.38
N SER A 107 -3.95 15.52 -15.18
CA SER A 107 -3.16 16.74 -15.11
C SER A 107 -3.26 17.56 -16.40
N ASP A 108 -3.17 16.95 -17.58
CA ASP A 108 -3.33 17.62 -18.88
C ASP A 108 -4.75 18.17 -19.06
N ASN A 109 -5.73 17.68 -18.32
CA ASN A 109 -7.10 18.20 -18.27
C ASN A 109 -7.34 19.14 -17.07
N GLY A 110 -6.28 19.67 -16.46
CA GLY A 110 -6.33 20.72 -15.46
C GLY A 110 -6.66 20.27 -14.03
N PHE A 111 -6.66 18.98 -13.72
CA PHE A 111 -6.85 18.51 -12.35
C PHE A 111 -5.59 18.74 -11.51
N ASP A 112 -5.77 19.18 -10.27
CA ASP A 112 -4.73 19.26 -9.25
C ASP A 112 -4.47 17.86 -8.67
N ILE A 113 -3.26 17.38 -8.84
CA ILE A 113 -2.90 15.98 -8.52
C ILE A 113 -2.03 15.92 -7.27
N THR A 114 -2.43 15.07 -6.33
CA THR A 114 -1.58 14.59 -5.24
C THR A 114 -1.50 13.06 -5.30
N ALA A 115 -0.31 12.49 -5.24
CA ALA A 115 -0.12 11.06 -5.13
C ALA A 115 0.79 10.74 -3.93
N VAL A 116 0.52 9.66 -3.20
CA VAL A 116 1.25 9.30 -1.99
C VAL A 116 1.90 7.93 -2.14
N ASP A 117 3.20 7.85 -1.86
CA ASP A 117 3.83 6.56 -1.57
C ASP A 117 3.55 6.18 -0.12
N LEU A 118 2.83 5.08 0.08
CA LEU A 118 2.41 4.60 1.40
C LEU A 118 3.61 4.29 2.31
N PRO A 119 3.42 4.19 3.64
CA PRO A 119 4.51 3.87 4.57
C PRO A 119 5.28 2.61 4.14
N GLY A 120 6.60 2.72 4.08
CA GLY A 120 7.48 1.63 3.65
C GLY A 120 7.54 1.36 2.15
N HIS A 121 6.66 1.96 1.34
CA HIS A 121 6.59 1.77 -0.12
C HIS A 121 7.33 2.86 -0.90
N GLY A 122 7.50 2.62 -2.20
CA GLY A 122 8.05 3.60 -3.14
C GLY A 122 9.29 4.33 -2.61
N ARG A 123 9.24 5.67 -2.58
CA ARG A 123 10.31 6.53 -2.03
C ARG A 123 10.06 6.95 -0.58
N SER A 124 8.92 6.61 0.03
CA SER A 124 8.71 6.77 1.48
C SER A 124 9.77 6.02 2.28
N ILE A 125 10.10 6.48 3.49
CA ILE A 125 11.11 5.83 4.32
C ILE A 125 10.72 4.37 4.61
N ARG A 126 11.71 3.47 4.55
CA ARG A 126 11.49 2.04 4.75
C ARG A 126 10.96 1.76 6.16
N SER A 127 9.80 1.15 6.24
CA SER A 127 9.14 0.78 7.48
C SER A 127 8.14 -0.35 7.24
N ASN A 128 7.77 -1.05 8.29
CA ASN A 128 6.58 -1.89 8.25
C ASN A 128 5.33 -1.02 8.24
N THR A 129 4.23 -1.56 7.72
CA THR A 129 2.92 -0.90 7.76
C THR A 129 1.79 -1.95 7.74
N ASN A 130 0.58 -1.49 7.98
CA ASN A 130 -0.62 -2.31 8.03
C ASN A 130 -1.84 -1.49 7.58
N LEU A 131 -2.99 -2.14 7.45
CA LEU A 131 -4.21 -1.48 6.98
C LEU A 131 -4.68 -0.32 7.89
N PRO A 132 -4.73 -0.45 9.23
CA PRO A 132 -5.04 0.68 10.11
C PRO A 132 -4.15 1.89 9.87
N GLU A 133 -2.83 1.74 9.86
CA GLU A 133 -1.90 2.85 9.62
C GLU A 133 -2.14 3.53 8.25
N ILE A 134 -2.39 2.76 7.19
CA ILE A 134 -2.66 3.35 5.88
C ILE A 134 -4.00 4.07 5.88
N THR A 135 -5.01 3.56 6.59
CA THR A 135 -6.31 4.23 6.79
C THR A 135 -6.12 5.57 7.51
N ASP A 136 -5.33 5.59 8.60
CA ASP A 136 -5.04 6.80 9.37
C ASP A 136 -4.28 7.83 8.53
N LEU A 137 -3.29 7.41 7.74
CA LEU A 137 -2.58 8.28 6.82
C LEU A 137 -3.51 8.91 5.77
N VAL A 138 -4.40 8.12 5.14
CA VAL A 138 -5.36 8.67 4.17
C VAL A 138 -6.30 9.67 4.84
N SER A 139 -6.74 9.37 6.06
CA SER A 139 -7.57 10.30 6.85
C SER A 139 -6.83 11.59 7.19
N GLU A 140 -5.55 11.52 7.56
CA GLU A 140 -4.71 12.68 7.80
C GLU A 140 -4.56 13.53 6.55
N LEU A 141 -4.21 12.91 5.40
CA LEU A 141 -4.01 13.63 4.14
C LEU A 141 -5.29 14.36 3.69
N THR A 142 -6.46 13.73 3.85
CA THR A 142 -7.72 14.37 3.49
C THR A 142 -8.05 15.57 4.38
N LYS A 143 -7.62 15.58 5.64
CA LYS A 143 -7.84 16.66 6.60
C LYS A 143 -6.80 17.78 6.48
N SER A 144 -5.52 17.41 6.39
CA SER A 144 -4.40 18.38 6.45
C SER A 144 -4.02 18.97 5.09
N ARG A 145 -4.21 18.21 4.02
CA ARG A 145 -3.86 18.60 2.64
C ARG A 145 -5.08 18.72 1.73
N GLY A 146 -6.27 18.33 2.21
CA GLY A 146 -7.54 18.42 1.49
C GLY A 146 -8.13 19.86 1.52
N PRO A 147 -9.41 20.00 1.14
CA PRO A 147 -10.28 18.90 0.68
C PRO A 147 -9.84 18.35 -0.68
N TYR A 148 -10.13 17.06 -0.92
CA TYR A 148 -10.01 16.43 -2.23
C TYR A 148 -11.40 16.17 -2.80
N ASP A 149 -11.62 16.52 -4.07
CA ASP A 149 -12.86 16.21 -4.80
C ASP A 149 -12.96 14.71 -5.08
N GLY A 150 -11.81 14.07 -5.29
CA GLY A 150 -11.78 12.62 -5.53
C GLY A 150 -10.56 11.91 -4.96
N ILE A 151 -10.77 10.62 -4.64
CA ILE A 151 -9.67 9.71 -4.30
C ILE A 151 -9.67 8.57 -5.31
N VAL A 152 -8.58 8.38 -6.03
CA VAL A 152 -8.35 7.26 -6.94
C VAL A 152 -7.42 6.27 -6.27
N CYS A 153 -7.89 5.05 -6.06
CA CYS A 153 -7.14 4.05 -5.32
C CYS A 153 -7.13 2.68 -6.00
N HIS A 154 -6.07 1.94 -5.75
CA HIS A 154 -5.87 0.61 -6.30
C HIS A 154 -5.74 -0.44 -5.20
N SER A 155 -6.40 -1.59 -5.39
CA SER A 155 -6.22 -2.79 -4.56
C SER A 155 -6.31 -2.48 -3.05
N PHE A 156 -5.28 -2.77 -2.26
CA PHE A 156 -5.20 -2.56 -0.82
C PHE A 156 -5.39 -1.08 -0.41
N GLY A 157 -4.89 -0.13 -1.23
CA GLY A 157 -5.13 1.29 -1.03
C GLY A 157 -6.61 1.66 -1.12
N GLY A 158 -7.39 0.92 -1.94
CA GLY A 158 -8.84 1.10 -2.02
C GLY A 158 -9.56 0.70 -0.73
N VAL A 159 -9.11 -0.38 -0.08
CA VAL A 159 -9.67 -0.80 1.23
C VAL A 159 -9.36 0.24 2.31
N ALA A 160 -8.13 0.77 2.33
CA ALA A 160 -7.74 1.81 3.28
C ALA A 160 -8.52 3.11 3.05
N ALA A 161 -8.68 3.56 1.80
CA ALA A 161 -9.45 4.74 1.45
C ALA A 161 -10.94 4.59 1.82
N LEU A 162 -11.54 3.43 1.55
CA LEU A 162 -12.91 3.16 1.94
C LEU A 162 -13.09 3.21 3.46
N ASN A 163 -12.16 2.62 4.22
CA ASN A 163 -12.19 2.69 5.68
C ASN A 163 -12.00 4.14 6.18
N SER A 164 -11.11 4.92 5.57
CA SER A 164 -10.92 6.32 5.97
C SER A 164 -12.20 7.14 5.77
N VAL A 165 -12.91 6.95 4.65
CA VAL A 165 -14.21 7.61 4.41
C VAL A 165 -15.26 7.19 5.43
N ARG A 166 -15.32 5.90 5.80
CA ARG A 166 -16.22 5.41 6.88
C ARG A 166 -15.87 6.03 8.24
N HIS A 167 -14.64 6.45 8.46
CA HIS A 167 -14.18 7.14 9.68
C HIS A 167 -14.15 8.67 9.54
N GLY A 168 -14.84 9.22 8.53
CA GLY A 168 -15.06 10.66 8.40
C GLY A 168 -14.05 11.41 7.54
N ALA A 169 -13.21 10.72 6.77
CA ALA A 169 -12.43 11.38 5.72
C ALA A 169 -13.38 11.87 4.61
N SER A 170 -13.18 13.11 4.16
CA SER A 170 -14.06 13.75 3.17
C SER A 170 -13.50 13.64 1.77
N CYS A 171 -14.33 13.14 0.84
CA CYS A 171 -14.15 13.28 -0.61
C CYS A 171 -15.52 13.19 -1.29
N GLU A 172 -15.68 13.86 -2.43
CA GLU A 172 -16.94 13.78 -3.19
C GLU A 172 -17.07 12.45 -3.94
N LYS A 173 -15.94 11.93 -4.43
CA LYS A 173 -15.90 10.72 -5.26
C LYS A 173 -14.78 9.79 -4.83
N LEU A 174 -15.08 8.50 -4.77
CA LEU A 174 -14.11 7.44 -4.52
C LEU A 174 -14.07 6.49 -5.72
N VAL A 175 -12.92 6.43 -6.40
CA VAL A 175 -12.70 5.53 -7.53
C VAL A 175 -11.84 4.35 -7.08
N LEU A 176 -12.41 3.16 -7.12
CA LEU A 176 -11.78 1.92 -6.69
C LEU A 176 -11.36 1.07 -7.89
N ILE A 177 -10.05 0.97 -8.13
CA ILE A 177 -9.47 0.12 -9.18
C ILE A 177 -9.13 -1.23 -8.57
N SER A 178 -9.83 -2.29 -8.97
CA SER A 178 -9.65 -3.66 -8.44
C SER A 178 -9.52 -3.71 -6.91
N PRO A 179 -10.49 -3.17 -6.15
CA PRO A 179 -10.45 -3.26 -4.70
C PRO A 179 -10.53 -4.74 -4.31
N GLY A 180 -9.60 -5.20 -3.48
CA GLY A 180 -9.65 -6.56 -2.96
C GLY A 180 -10.63 -6.64 -1.79
N VAL A 181 -11.36 -7.76 -1.67
CA VAL A 181 -11.96 -8.15 -0.40
C VAL A 181 -10.90 -8.96 0.34
N TYR A 182 -10.32 -8.36 1.37
CA TYR A 182 -9.22 -8.99 2.10
C TYR A 182 -9.72 -9.47 3.47
N GLU A 183 -9.72 -10.78 3.63
CA GLU A 183 -9.78 -11.38 4.96
C GLU A 183 -8.34 -11.61 5.44
N ILE A 184 -7.93 -10.93 6.49
CA ILE A 184 -6.55 -10.98 6.99
C ILE A 184 -6.18 -12.40 7.45
N LYS A 185 -7.09 -13.11 8.09
CA LYS A 185 -6.84 -14.50 8.56
C LYS A 185 -6.41 -15.44 7.43
N PRO A 186 -7.19 -15.65 6.35
CA PRO A 186 -6.78 -16.51 5.24
C PRO A 186 -5.50 -16.04 4.56
N MET A 187 -5.28 -14.72 4.44
CA MET A 187 -4.04 -14.18 3.87
C MET A 187 -2.83 -14.53 4.72
N PHE A 188 -2.93 -14.31 6.04
CA PHE A 188 -1.85 -14.63 6.96
C PHE A 188 -1.60 -16.14 7.02
N LYS A 189 -2.65 -16.95 7.02
CA LYS A 189 -2.55 -18.41 6.94
C LYS A 189 -1.77 -18.87 5.69
N THR A 190 -2.16 -18.36 4.52
CA THR A 190 -1.45 -18.65 3.27
C THR A 190 0.02 -18.23 3.37
N PHE A 191 0.30 -17.07 3.97
CA PHE A 191 1.66 -16.58 4.17
C PHE A 191 2.47 -17.49 5.10
N VAL A 192 1.92 -17.91 6.24
CA VAL A 192 2.56 -18.83 7.19
C VAL A 192 2.88 -20.16 6.52
N GLY A 193 1.96 -20.69 5.71
CA GLY A 193 2.16 -21.90 4.92
C GLY A 193 3.35 -21.84 3.96
N LEU A 194 3.78 -20.64 3.48
CA LEU A 194 4.99 -20.50 2.67
C LEU A 194 6.28 -20.84 3.44
N PHE A 195 6.25 -20.78 4.77
CA PHE A 195 7.36 -21.16 5.65
C PHE A 195 7.31 -22.64 6.03
N GLY A 196 6.27 -23.37 5.60
CA GLY A 196 6.04 -24.77 5.98
C GLY A 196 5.73 -24.91 7.46
N LEU A 197 5.01 -23.94 8.01
CA LEU A 197 4.46 -23.94 9.36
C LEU A 197 2.94 -24.10 9.24
N ASP A 198 2.37 -24.95 10.09
CA ASP A 198 0.93 -25.11 10.21
C ASP A 198 0.40 -24.19 11.31
N GLU A 199 -0.82 -23.66 11.12
CA GLU A 199 -1.54 -23.00 12.18
C GLU A 199 -2.15 -24.06 13.11
N GLU A 200 -1.70 -24.09 14.33
CA GLU A 200 -2.45 -24.61 15.47
C GLU A 200 -3.14 -23.49 16.22
#